data_28220f01806d7f347ad36f252941b4c8
#
_entry.id   28220f01806d7f347ad36f252941b4c8
#
_cell.length_a   1.000
_cell.length_b   1.000
_cell.length_c   1.000
_cell.angle_alpha   90.00
_cell.angle_beta   90.00
_cell.angle_gamma   90.00
#
_symmetry.space_group_name_H-M   'P 1'
#
loop_
_entity.id
_entity.type
_entity.pdbx_description
1 polymer ?
#
loop_
_entity_poly.entity_id
_entity_poly.type
_entity_poly.pdbx_seq_one_letter_code
_entity_poly.pdbx_strand_id
1 'polypeptide(L)'
;MFIAMNRFRVAPGSEQEFERVWTSRDTHLREVPGFVEFHLLRGPAREDHTLYASHTIWRSRADFEAWTRSEAFRLAHRDAGQNRPLYLGHPEFEGFEAIQTVQRQATG
;
A
#
# COMPACT_ATOMS: atom_id res chain seq x y z
N MET A 1 2.36 4.51 -16.19
CA MET A 1 1.78 3.96 -14.95
C MET A 1 2.89 3.62 -13.98
N PHE A 2 2.74 4.03 -12.76
CA PHE A 2 3.70 3.75 -11.70
C PHE A 2 2.99 2.95 -10.60
N ILE A 3 3.67 1.92 -10.08
CA ILE A 3 3.14 1.09 -9.01
C ILE A 3 4.06 1.20 -7.81
N ALA A 4 3.49 1.59 -6.67
CA ALA A 4 4.22 1.69 -5.40
C ALA A 4 3.79 0.54 -4.50
N MET A 5 4.75 -0.21 -4.00
CA MET A 5 4.49 -1.37 -3.15
C MET A 5 5.30 -1.27 -1.87
N ASN A 6 4.64 -1.52 -0.74
CA ASN A 6 5.30 -1.70 0.56
C ASN A 6 5.03 -3.11 1.06
N ARG A 7 6.07 -3.83 1.43
CA ARG A 7 5.95 -5.18 1.95
C ARG A 7 6.11 -5.17 3.47
N PHE A 8 5.24 -5.93 4.14
CA PHE A 8 5.23 -6.03 5.60
C PHE A 8 5.31 -7.49 6.00
N ARG A 9 6.23 -7.80 6.92
CA ARG A 9 6.29 -9.13 7.53
C ARG A 9 5.50 -9.08 8.83
N VAL A 10 4.25 -9.51 8.78
CA VAL A 10 3.35 -9.42 9.92
C VAL A 10 3.62 -10.54 10.90
N ALA A 11 3.74 -10.21 12.18
CA ALA A 11 4.05 -11.18 13.22
C ALA A 11 2.96 -12.25 13.31
N PRO A 12 3.33 -13.53 13.56
CA PRO A 12 2.34 -14.59 13.72
C PRO A 12 1.35 -14.24 14.82
N GLY A 13 0.06 -14.41 14.52
CA GLY A 13 -1.01 -14.08 15.45
C GLY A 13 -1.50 -12.65 15.38
N SER A 14 -0.81 -11.77 14.64
CA SER A 14 -1.19 -10.36 14.51
C SER A 14 -1.90 -10.05 13.20
N GLU A 15 -2.19 -11.06 12.40
CA GLU A 15 -2.74 -10.87 11.06
C GLU A 15 -4.08 -10.14 11.08
N GLN A 16 -5.01 -10.58 11.92
CA GLN A 16 -6.33 -9.98 11.96
C GLN A 16 -6.28 -8.53 12.42
N GLU A 17 -5.44 -8.24 13.41
CA GLU A 17 -5.31 -6.88 13.90
C GLU A 17 -4.67 -5.98 12.84
N PHE A 18 -3.67 -6.48 12.12
CA PHE A 18 -3.05 -5.75 11.03
C PHE A 18 -4.09 -5.40 9.95
N GLU A 19 -4.91 -6.38 9.56
CA GLU A 19 -5.96 -6.14 8.57
C GLU A 19 -6.98 -5.12 9.07
N ARG A 20 -7.35 -5.19 10.35
CA ARG A 20 -8.30 -4.24 10.93
C ARG A 20 -7.75 -2.82 10.90
N VAL A 21 -6.48 -2.64 11.26
CA VAL A 21 -5.86 -1.32 11.26
C VAL A 21 -5.91 -0.71 9.85
N TRP A 22 -5.54 -1.50 8.84
CA TRP A 22 -5.51 -1.01 7.46
C TRP A 22 -6.90 -0.75 6.90
N THR A 23 -7.85 -1.67 7.13
CA THR A 23 -9.18 -1.53 6.54
C THR A 23 -10.02 -0.45 7.21
N SER A 24 -9.68 -0.08 8.44
CA SER A 24 -10.40 1.00 9.14
C SER A 24 -9.77 2.37 8.92
N ARG A 25 -8.60 2.45 8.30
CA ARG A 25 -7.89 3.70 8.09
C ARG A 25 -8.51 4.47 6.93
N ASP A 26 -8.65 5.79 7.12
CA ASP A 26 -8.97 6.67 6.00
C ASP A 26 -7.66 6.99 5.28
N THR A 27 -7.55 6.55 4.04
CA THR A 27 -6.32 6.73 3.25
C THR A 27 -6.23 8.11 2.62
N HIS A 28 -7.33 8.84 2.51
CA HIS A 28 -7.39 10.14 1.84
C HIS A 28 -6.90 10.09 0.39
N LEU A 29 -6.98 8.92 -0.25
CA LEU A 29 -6.43 8.72 -1.59
C LEU A 29 -7.40 9.06 -2.72
N ARG A 30 -8.70 8.94 -2.48
CA ARG A 30 -9.69 9.02 -3.57
C ARG A 30 -9.63 10.29 -4.39
N GLU A 31 -9.26 11.40 -3.79
CA GLU A 31 -9.23 12.69 -4.46
C GLU A 31 -7.82 13.15 -4.83
N VAL A 32 -6.81 12.30 -4.61
CA VAL A 32 -5.44 12.68 -4.90
C VAL A 32 -5.19 12.61 -6.41
N PRO A 33 -4.66 13.68 -7.02
CA PRO A 33 -4.41 13.69 -8.46
C PRO A 33 -3.48 12.56 -8.87
N GLY A 34 -3.86 11.84 -9.90
CA GLY A 34 -3.07 10.74 -10.43
C GLY A 34 -3.24 9.41 -9.74
N PHE A 35 -3.93 9.37 -8.60
CA PHE A 35 -4.23 8.10 -7.94
C PHE A 35 -5.22 7.30 -8.79
N VAL A 36 -4.96 6.00 -8.94
CA VAL A 36 -5.82 5.12 -9.72
C VAL A 36 -6.51 4.10 -8.82
N GLU A 37 -5.72 3.34 -8.03
CA GLU A 37 -6.30 2.22 -7.28
C GLU A 37 -5.36 1.81 -6.15
N PHE A 38 -5.95 1.32 -5.07
CA PHE A 38 -5.21 0.82 -3.91
C PHE A 38 -5.67 -0.59 -3.58
N HIS A 39 -4.70 -1.44 -3.24
CA HIS A 39 -4.98 -2.78 -2.74
C HIS A 39 -4.17 -3.07 -1.49
N LEU A 40 -4.80 -3.70 -0.51
CA LEU A 40 -4.08 -4.36 0.57
C LEU A 40 -4.05 -5.84 0.22
N LEU A 41 -2.85 -6.41 0.12
CA LEU A 41 -2.65 -7.77 -0.36
C LEU A 41 -2.18 -8.66 0.78
N ARG A 42 -2.74 -9.87 0.86
CA ARG A 42 -2.27 -10.91 1.77
C ARG A 42 -1.52 -11.95 0.97
N GLY A 43 -0.27 -12.18 1.34
CA GLY A 43 0.58 -13.18 0.71
C GLY A 43 0.66 -14.46 1.53
N PRO A 44 1.72 -15.25 1.32
CA PRO A 44 1.86 -16.54 2.00
C PRO A 44 2.22 -16.39 3.48
N ALA A 45 1.76 -17.35 4.27
CA ALA A 45 2.19 -17.47 5.66
C ALA A 45 3.51 -18.26 5.68
N ARG A 46 4.50 -17.72 6.37
CA ARG A 46 5.80 -18.34 6.57
C ARG A 46 5.94 -18.75 8.03
N GLU A 47 7.06 -19.38 8.40
CA GLU A 47 7.29 -19.81 9.77
C GLU A 47 7.33 -18.64 10.75
N ASP A 48 7.95 -17.54 10.35
CA ASP A 48 8.18 -16.41 11.23
C ASP A 48 7.30 -15.20 10.93
N HIS A 49 6.49 -15.22 9.85
CA HIS A 49 5.64 -14.10 9.51
C HIS A 49 4.60 -14.48 8.44
N THR A 50 3.60 -13.63 8.28
CA THR A 50 2.73 -13.64 7.11
C THR A 50 3.07 -12.41 6.28
N LEU A 51 3.28 -12.58 4.98
CA LEU A 51 3.60 -11.47 4.10
C LEU A 51 2.32 -10.71 3.73
N TYR A 52 2.37 -9.40 3.90
CA TYR A 52 1.35 -8.49 3.41
C TYR A 52 2.00 -7.42 2.55
N ALA A 53 1.23 -6.80 1.69
CA ALA A 53 1.72 -5.67 0.91
C ALA A 53 0.62 -4.64 0.70
N SER A 54 1.00 -3.37 0.72
CA SER A 54 0.15 -2.32 0.19
C SER A 54 0.59 -2.05 -1.25
N HIS A 55 -0.38 -1.84 -2.13
CA HIS A 55 -0.12 -1.74 -3.56
C HIS A 55 -0.96 -0.59 -4.11
N THR A 56 -0.30 0.45 -4.59
CA THR A 56 -1.00 1.61 -5.17
C THR A 56 -0.60 1.80 -6.61
N ILE A 57 -1.58 2.09 -7.44
CA ILE A 57 -1.39 2.36 -8.86
C ILE A 57 -1.58 3.85 -9.10
N TRP A 58 -0.63 4.47 -9.80
CA TRP A 58 -0.58 5.88 -10.09
C TRP A 58 -0.43 6.10 -11.59
N ARG A 59 -0.95 7.21 -12.09
CA ARG A 59 -0.78 7.54 -13.51
C ARG A 59 0.67 7.76 -13.86
N SER A 60 1.44 8.33 -12.93
CA SER A 60 2.86 8.61 -13.15
C SER A 60 3.61 8.58 -11.83
N ARG A 61 4.93 8.40 -11.93
CA ARG A 61 5.80 8.50 -10.78
C ARG A 61 5.74 9.89 -10.15
N ALA A 62 5.64 10.93 -10.98
CA ALA A 62 5.57 12.29 -10.47
C ALA A 62 4.33 12.51 -9.61
N ASP A 63 3.19 11.92 -9.97
CA ASP A 63 1.98 12.01 -9.17
C ASP A 63 2.16 11.31 -7.83
N PHE A 64 2.79 10.14 -7.81
CA PHE A 64 3.10 9.45 -6.57
C PHE A 64 4.01 10.31 -5.67
N GLU A 65 5.08 10.86 -6.24
CA GLU A 65 6.01 11.69 -5.47
C GLU A 65 5.32 12.94 -4.91
N ALA A 66 4.45 13.57 -5.69
CA ALA A 66 3.68 14.71 -5.23
C ALA A 66 2.79 14.34 -4.05
N TRP A 67 2.16 13.17 -4.11
CA TRP A 67 1.34 12.68 -3.01
C TRP A 67 2.15 12.52 -1.73
N THR A 68 3.37 11.97 -1.81
CA THR A 68 4.20 11.74 -0.62
C THR A 68 4.58 13.05 0.09
N ARG A 69 4.43 14.20 -0.58
CA ARG A 69 4.69 15.52 0.01
C ARG A 69 3.40 16.24 0.38
N SER A 70 2.25 15.60 0.22
CA SER A 70 0.95 16.25 0.37
C SER A 70 0.41 16.16 1.79
N GLU A 71 -0.55 17.02 2.07
CA GLU A 71 -1.31 16.99 3.32
C GLU A 71 -2.06 15.66 3.48
N ALA A 72 -2.60 15.12 2.37
CA ALA A 72 -3.29 13.83 2.40
C ALA A 72 -2.38 12.71 2.88
N PHE A 73 -1.12 12.70 2.41
CA PHE A 73 -0.14 11.72 2.86
C PHE A 73 0.14 11.88 4.35
N ARG A 74 0.37 13.11 4.79
CA ARG A 74 0.65 13.40 6.18
C ARG A 74 -0.51 12.96 7.08
N LEU A 75 -1.74 13.25 6.67
CA LEU A 75 -2.92 12.86 7.45
C LEU A 75 -3.09 11.34 7.50
N ALA A 76 -2.87 10.66 6.38
CA ALA A 76 -2.99 9.21 6.33
C ALA A 76 -1.96 8.49 7.20
N HIS A 77 -0.80 9.10 7.42
CA HIS A 77 0.30 8.49 8.18
C HIS A 77 0.52 9.13 9.55
N ARG A 78 -0.35 10.04 9.95
CA ARG A 78 -0.22 10.80 11.19
C ARG A 78 -0.04 9.90 12.42
N ASP A 79 -0.75 8.79 12.48
CA ASP A 79 -0.72 7.89 13.62
C ASP A 79 0.12 6.64 13.39
N ALA A 80 0.91 6.61 12.32
CA ALA A 80 1.61 5.40 11.89
C ALA A 80 2.69 4.95 12.86
N GLY A 81 3.16 5.64 13.78
CA GLY A 81 4.13 5.21 14.78
C GLY A 81 3.57 5.00 16.16
N GLN A 82 2.27 5.23 16.35
CA GLN A 82 1.67 5.23 17.67
C GLN A 82 1.14 3.87 18.08
N ASN A 83 0.88 2.99 17.12
CA ASN A 83 0.37 1.66 17.40
C ASN A 83 1.51 0.71 17.69
N ARG A 84 1.20 -0.30 18.51
CA ARG A 84 2.12 -1.39 18.75
C ARG A 84 2.56 -1.99 17.41
N PRO A 85 3.87 -2.26 17.24
CA PRO A 85 4.34 -2.86 15.99
C PRO A 85 3.69 -4.22 15.77
N LEU A 86 3.01 -4.38 14.65
CA LEU A 86 2.37 -5.63 14.27
C LEU A 86 3.22 -6.41 13.28
N TYR A 87 4.33 -5.84 12.84
CA TYR A 87 5.19 -6.44 11.83
C TYR A 87 6.66 -6.38 12.27
N LEU A 88 7.46 -7.23 11.65
CA LEU A 88 8.88 -7.40 11.95
C LEU A 88 9.71 -6.49 11.08
N GLY A 89 10.59 -5.68 11.71
CA GLY A 89 11.46 -4.77 10.99
C GLY A 89 10.69 -3.63 10.33
N HIS A 90 11.34 -2.97 9.38
CA HIS A 90 10.73 -1.88 8.63
C HIS A 90 10.04 -2.40 7.37
N PRO A 91 8.97 -1.74 6.92
CA PRO A 91 8.39 -2.07 5.62
C PRO A 91 9.41 -1.90 4.50
N GLU A 92 9.36 -2.77 3.52
CA GLU A 92 10.24 -2.68 2.35
C GLU A 92 9.47 -2.03 1.21
N PHE A 93 9.96 -0.88 0.76
CA PHE A 93 9.33 -0.14 -0.34
C PHE A 93 9.97 -0.50 -1.66
N GLU A 94 9.13 -0.69 -2.68
CA GLU A 94 9.58 -0.87 -4.06
C GLU A 94 8.66 -0.08 -4.98
N GLY A 95 9.27 0.63 -5.95
CA GLY A 95 8.51 1.35 -6.96
C GLY A 95 8.79 0.74 -8.32
N PHE A 96 7.75 0.64 -9.15
CA PHE A 96 7.85 0.02 -10.47
C PHE A 96 7.22 0.91 -11.54
N GLU A 97 7.93 1.08 -12.65
CA GLU A 97 7.32 1.66 -13.84
C GLU A 97 6.72 0.52 -14.66
N ALA A 98 5.47 0.65 -15.07
CA ALA A 98 4.86 -0.34 -15.95
C ALA A 98 5.41 -0.13 -17.35
N ILE A 99 6.16 -1.10 -17.85
CA ILE A 99 6.73 -1.01 -19.20
C ILE A 99 5.84 -1.70 -20.22
N GLN A 100 4.83 -2.41 -19.76
CA GLN A 100 3.83 -3.03 -20.63
C GLN A 100 2.56 -3.24 -19.82
N THR A 101 1.43 -2.88 -20.41
CA THR A 101 0.13 -3.12 -19.82
C THR A 101 -0.76 -3.75 -20.89
N VAL A 102 -1.30 -4.92 -20.58
CA VAL A 102 -2.24 -5.62 -21.45
C VAL A 102 -3.55 -5.73 -20.69
N GLN A 103 -4.61 -5.22 -21.29
CA GLN A 103 -5.93 -5.27 -20.69
C GLN A 103 -6.83 -6.15 -21.53
N ARG A 104 -7.79 -6.80 -20.87
CA ARG A 104 -8.81 -7.53 -21.59
C ARG A 104 -9.59 -6.56 -22.46
N GLN A 105 -9.78 -6.93 -23.74
CA GLN A 105 -10.56 -6.10 -24.66
C GLN A 105 -12.01 -6.04 -24.20
N ALA A 106 -12.56 -4.81 -24.15
CA ALA A 106 -13.95 -4.65 -23.82
C ALA A 106 -14.81 -5.27 -24.91
N THR A 107 -15.72 -6.18 -24.54
CA THR A 107 -16.73 -6.68 -25.47
C THR A 107 -17.82 -5.63 -25.52
N GLY A 108 -17.84 -4.91 -26.61
CA GLY A 108 -18.76 -3.78 -26.83
C GLY A 108 -20.19 -4.20 -26.91
#